data_5fa5598e1c09b9db9c3eeedb349111a2
#
_entry.id   5fa5598e1c09b9db9c3eeedb349111a2
#
_cell.length_a   1.000
_cell.length_b   1.000
_cell.length_c   1.000
_cell.angle_alpha   90.00
_cell.angle_beta   90.00
_cell.angle_gamma   90.00
#
_symmetry.space_group_name_H-M   'P 1'
#
loop_
_entity.id
_entity.type
_entity.pdbx_description
1 polymer ?
#
loop_
_entity_poly.entity_id
_entity_poly.type
_entity_poly.pdbx_seq_one_letter_code
_entity_poly.pdbx_strand_id
1 'polypeptide(L)'
;VNARDAMPEGGDVVIRTQSETFEQAQERDSAVIPAGEYVKIQVEDFGTGIPQEHRQKIFEPFFNTKRTGEGTGLGLSTVYGIVKQSNGFIFAESEIGKGTVFDVLIPAVDRRTRRTEQKLTAEVVSAPTKGEQVVLLVEDEAPVRAFASRALRIKGLTDSRNGFDSLLG
;
A
#
# COMPACT_ATOMS: atom_id res chain seq x y z
N VAL A 1 -0.28 -14.46 3.54
CA VAL A 1 0.82 -15.27 4.07
C VAL A 1 0.65 -15.44 5.57
N ASN A 2 0.58 -14.37 6.37
CA ASN A 2 0.53 -14.46 7.83
C ASN A 2 -0.68 -15.26 8.35
N ALA A 3 -1.88 -15.01 7.82
CA ALA A 3 -3.09 -15.75 8.18
C ALA A 3 -2.94 -17.27 7.90
N ARG A 4 -2.39 -17.62 6.72
CA ARG A 4 -2.12 -19.04 6.39
C ARG A 4 -1.15 -19.68 7.38
N ASP A 5 -0.10 -18.94 7.74
CA ASP A 5 0.92 -19.47 8.65
C ASP A 5 0.41 -19.58 10.09
N ALA A 6 -0.59 -18.77 10.47
CA ALA A 6 -1.30 -18.86 11.75
C ALA A 6 -2.31 -20.02 11.80
N MET A 7 -2.66 -20.62 10.65
CA MET A 7 -3.63 -21.71 10.52
C MET A 7 -3.00 -22.94 9.82
N PRO A 8 -2.07 -23.66 10.48
CA PRO A 8 -1.36 -24.79 9.87
C PRO A 8 -2.28 -25.95 9.46
N GLU A 9 -3.39 -26.15 10.18
CA GLU A 9 -4.41 -27.14 9.87
C GLU A 9 -5.40 -26.68 8.76
N GLY A 10 -5.17 -25.51 8.19
CA GLY A 10 -6.11 -24.85 7.30
C GLY A 10 -7.09 -23.96 8.04
N GLY A 11 -7.90 -23.24 7.29
CA GLY A 11 -8.92 -22.33 7.85
C GLY A 11 -9.31 -21.27 6.84
N ASP A 12 -10.33 -20.51 7.20
CA ASP A 12 -10.85 -19.43 6.36
C ASP A 12 -10.14 -18.11 6.66
N VAL A 13 -9.92 -17.33 5.61
CA VAL A 13 -9.54 -15.93 5.71
C VAL A 13 -10.71 -15.11 5.19
N VAL A 14 -11.27 -14.28 6.04
CA VAL A 14 -12.41 -13.44 5.68
C VAL A 14 -11.93 -12.02 5.40
N ILE A 15 -12.25 -11.51 4.21
CA ILE A 15 -11.96 -10.14 3.81
C ILE A 15 -13.27 -9.39 3.67
N ARG A 16 -13.41 -8.27 4.40
CA ARG A 16 -14.57 -7.38 4.32
C ARG A 16 -14.11 -5.99 3.92
N THR A 17 -14.94 -5.31 3.15
CA THR A 17 -14.73 -3.89 2.81
C THR A 17 -16.01 -3.12 3.06
N GLN A 18 -15.88 -1.95 3.65
CA GLN A 18 -17.00 -1.03 3.89
C GLN A 18 -16.55 0.43 3.88
N SER A 19 -17.49 1.32 3.60
CA SER A 19 -17.29 2.74 3.85
C SER A 19 -17.52 3.03 5.32
N GLU A 20 -16.65 3.84 5.91
CA GLU A 20 -16.75 4.27 7.31
C GLU A 20 -16.57 5.78 7.38
N THR A 21 -17.47 6.46 8.12
CA THR A 21 -17.44 7.91 8.26
C THR A 21 -17.25 8.25 9.73
N PHE A 22 -16.24 9.03 10.03
CA PHE A 22 -16.01 9.60 11.35
C PHE A 22 -16.46 11.06 11.34
N GLU A 23 -17.50 11.38 12.10
CA GLU A 23 -17.98 12.75 12.22
C GLU A 23 -17.05 13.63 13.05
N GLN A 24 -16.29 13.01 13.94
CA GLN A 24 -15.30 13.64 14.81
C GLN A 24 -14.02 12.80 14.84
N ALA A 25 -12.90 13.42 15.21
CA ALA A 25 -11.65 12.69 15.41
C ALA A 25 -11.84 11.62 16.49
N GLN A 26 -11.33 10.41 16.23
CA GLN A 26 -11.39 9.27 17.16
C GLN A 26 -9.99 8.80 17.53
N GLU A 27 -9.80 8.48 18.81
CA GLU A 27 -8.58 7.84 19.30
C GLU A 27 -8.75 6.32 19.28
N ARG A 28 -7.77 5.63 18.68
CA ARG A 28 -7.66 4.17 18.71
C ARG A 28 -6.18 3.78 18.73
N ASP A 29 -5.77 2.94 19.68
CA ASP A 29 -4.40 2.42 19.81
C ASP A 29 -3.31 3.50 19.72
N SER A 30 -3.48 4.62 20.43
CA SER A 30 -2.57 5.78 20.43
C SER A 30 -2.48 6.54 19.09
N ALA A 31 -3.35 6.24 18.12
CA ALA A 31 -3.50 7.01 16.89
C ALA A 31 -4.77 7.86 16.94
N VAL A 32 -4.70 9.07 16.42
CA VAL A 32 -5.86 9.95 16.23
C VAL A 32 -6.29 9.83 14.77
N ILE A 33 -7.47 9.27 14.55
CA ILE A 33 -8.10 9.18 13.22
C ILE A 33 -8.90 10.49 13.03
N PRO A 34 -8.55 11.35 12.09
CA PRO A 34 -9.30 12.57 11.82
C PRO A 34 -10.73 12.28 11.37
N ALA A 35 -11.63 13.25 11.59
CA ALA A 35 -12.94 13.21 10.97
C ALA A 35 -12.82 13.15 9.45
N GLY A 36 -13.67 12.34 8.79
CA GLY A 36 -13.63 12.15 7.35
C GLY A 36 -14.24 10.83 6.92
N GLU A 37 -14.24 10.61 5.62
CA GLU A 37 -14.70 9.37 4.99
C GLU A 37 -13.51 8.46 4.72
N TYR A 38 -13.68 7.18 5.03
CA TYR A 38 -12.65 6.15 4.87
C TYR A 38 -13.23 4.92 4.19
N VAL A 39 -12.39 4.18 3.50
CA VAL A 39 -12.64 2.80 3.13
C VAL A 39 -11.96 1.93 4.18
N LYS A 40 -12.73 1.17 4.91
CA LYS A 40 -12.24 0.14 5.83
C LYS A 40 -12.07 -1.17 5.09
N ILE A 41 -10.89 -1.75 5.18
CA ILE A 41 -10.58 -3.10 4.72
C ILE A 41 -10.25 -3.92 5.96
N GLN A 42 -11.04 -4.95 6.22
CA GLN A 42 -10.84 -5.86 7.35
C GLN A 42 -10.39 -7.21 6.83
N VAL A 43 -9.32 -7.74 7.41
CA VAL A 43 -8.81 -9.09 7.14
C VAL A 43 -8.81 -9.87 8.45
N GLU A 44 -9.59 -10.94 8.49
CA GLU A 44 -9.78 -11.77 9.67
C GLU A 44 -9.29 -13.19 9.40
N ASP A 45 -8.51 -13.73 10.31
CA ASP A 45 -8.16 -15.15 10.38
C ASP A 45 -8.58 -15.74 11.71
N PHE A 46 -8.73 -17.04 11.76
CA PHE A 46 -9.13 -17.83 12.95
C PHE A 46 -7.96 -18.69 13.44
N GLY A 47 -6.75 -18.18 13.31
CA GLY A 47 -5.52 -18.88 13.65
C GLY A 47 -5.13 -18.82 15.12
N THR A 48 -3.86 -19.01 15.37
CA THR A 48 -3.29 -19.04 16.71
C THR A 48 -3.37 -17.73 17.49
N GLY A 49 -3.62 -16.62 16.78
CA GLY A 49 -3.62 -15.29 17.35
C GLY A 49 -2.23 -14.76 17.69
N ILE A 50 -2.19 -13.53 18.24
CA ILE A 50 -0.99 -12.77 18.55
C ILE A 50 -1.02 -12.43 20.05
N PRO A 51 0.03 -12.77 20.81
CA PRO A 51 0.15 -12.36 22.22
C PRO A 51 0.08 -10.85 22.38
N GLN A 52 -0.55 -10.38 23.47
CA GLN A 52 -0.73 -8.96 23.73
C GLN A 52 0.59 -8.16 23.72
N GLU A 53 1.66 -8.75 24.26
CA GLU A 53 3.00 -8.18 24.33
C GLU A 53 3.65 -7.97 22.95
N HIS A 54 3.18 -8.68 21.93
CA HIS A 54 3.68 -8.57 20.57
C HIS A 54 2.86 -7.62 19.70
N ARG A 55 1.61 -7.31 20.05
CA ARG A 55 0.69 -6.54 19.18
C ARG A 55 1.24 -5.18 18.73
N GLN A 56 1.98 -4.49 19.58
CA GLN A 56 2.60 -3.22 19.21
C GLN A 56 3.85 -3.40 18.33
N LYS A 57 4.53 -4.56 18.45
CA LYS A 57 5.79 -4.84 17.76
C LYS A 57 5.63 -5.47 16.39
N ILE A 58 4.45 -6.05 16.07
CA ILE A 58 4.25 -6.77 14.80
C ILE A 58 4.46 -5.90 13.56
N PHE A 59 4.40 -4.58 13.70
CA PHE A 59 4.64 -3.61 12.63
C PHE A 59 6.09 -3.11 12.58
N GLU A 60 6.94 -3.51 13.54
CA GLU A 60 8.36 -3.17 13.52
C GLU A 60 9.09 -3.98 12.45
N PRO A 61 10.03 -3.37 11.70
CA PRO A 61 10.85 -4.09 10.75
C PRO A 61 11.64 -5.21 11.45
N PHE A 62 11.73 -6.36 10.80
CA PHE A 62 12.44 -7.57 11.26
C PHE A 62 11.82 -8.25 12.50
N PHE A 63 10.72 -7.73 13.04
CA PHE A 63 10.03 -8.44 14.11
C PHE A 63 9.46 -9.76 13.60
N ASN A 64 9.86 -10.85 14.21
CA ASN A 64 9.44 -12.19 13.83
C ASN A 64 9.34 -13.07 15.07
N THR A 65 8.24 -13.80 15.22
CA THR A 65 8.00 -14.79 16.28
C THR A 65 8.22 -16.22 15.79
N LYS A 66 8.49 -16.40 14.49
CA LYS A 66 8.75 -17.70 13.87
C LYS A 66 10.20 -18.15 14.12
N ARG A 67 10.45 -19.43 13.86
CA ARG A 67 11.81 -19.99 13.97
C ARG A 67 12.77 -19.28 12.99
N THR A 68 14.04 -19.26 13.36
CA THR A 68 15.11 -18.67 12.53
C THR A 68 15.06 -19.22 11.11
N GLY A 69 14.87 -18.36 10.10
CA GLY A 69 14.76 -18.74 8.69
C GLY A 69 13.33 -18.82 8.15
N GLU A 70 12.31 -18.77 9.00
CA GLU A 70 10.90 -18.78 8.58
C GLU A 70 10.29 -17.39 8.59
N GLY A 71 10.55 -16.61 7.55
CA GLY A 71 10.01 -15.27 7.36
C GLY A 71 11.03 -14.16 7.63
N THR A 72 10.92 -13.09 6.85
CA THR A 72 11.86 -11.96 6.88
C THR A 72 11.52 -10.92 7.96
N GLY A 73 10.35 -11.00 8.59
CA GLY A 73 9.85 -9.96 9.50
C GLY A 73 9.53 -8.62 8.82
N LEU A 74 9.48 -8.59 7.49
CA LEU A 74 9.26 -7.34 6.72
C LEU A 74 7.82 -7.20 6.22
N GLY A 75 7.01 -8.25 6.24
CA GLY A 75 5.68 -8.23 5.61
C GLY A 75 4.74 -7.17 6.21
N LEU A 76 4.53 -7.21 7.51
CA LEU A 76 3.62 -6.26 8.19
C LEU A 76 4.20 -4.85 8.28
N SER A 77 5.51 -4.70 8.42
CA SER A 77 6.15 -3.38 8.39
C SER A 77 6.04 -2.71 7.02
N THR A 78 6.13 -3.49 5.94
CA THR A 78 5.89 -3.00 4.58
C THR A 78 4.43 -2.55 4.41
N VAL A 79 3.46 -3.37 4.85
CA VAL A 79 2.04 -2.99 4.81
C VAL A 79 1.80 -1.71 5.62
N TYR A 80 2.36 -1.61 6.82
CA TYR A 80 2.28 -0.42 7.65
C TYR A 80 2.81 0.81 6.92
N GLY A 81 3.99 0.71 6.30
CA GLY A 81 4.58 1.80 5.51
C GLY A 81 3.69 2.26 4.36
N ILE A 82 3.12 1.33 3.59
CA ILE A 82 2.21 1.64 2.47
C ILE A 82 0.95 2.34 2.97
N VAL A 83 0.35 1.82 4.06
CA VAL A 83 -0.86 2.41 4.65
C VAL A 83 -0.58 3.83 5.14
N LYS A 84 0.56 4.05 5.81
CA LYS A 84 0.98 5.39 6.28
C LYS A 84 1.26 6.36 5.13
N GLN A 85 1.90 5.92 4.06
CA GLN A 85 2.11 6.73 2.84
C GLN A 85 0.78 7.13 2.18
N SER A 86 -0.26 6.32 2.37
CA SER A 86 -1.62 6.61 1.90
C SER A 86 -2.43 7.45 2.90
N ASN A 87 -1.80 8.05 3.92
CA ASN A 87 -2.46 8.75 5.04
C ASN A 87 -3.50 7.88 5.75
N GLY A 88 -3.31 6.56 5.72
CA GLY A 88 -4.20 5.59 6.32
C GLY A 88 -3.79 5.16 7.73
N PHE A 89 -4.60 4.29 8.28
CA PHE A 89 -4.39 3.70 9.61
C PHE A 89 -4.53 2.19 9.52
N ILE A 90 -3.74 1.47 10.31
CA ILE A 90 -3.83 0.02 10.44
C ILE A 90 -3.81 -0.36 11.91
N PHE A 91 -4.70 -1.26 12.28
CA PHE A 91 -4.86 -1.77 13.64
C PHE A 91 -4.91 -3.29 13.61
N ALA A 92 -4.53 -3.91 14.72
CA ALA A 92 -4.58 -5.36 14.90
C ALA A 92 -5.28 -5.70 16.21
N GLU A 93 -6.39 -6.40 16.12
CA GLU A 93 -7.07 -7.01 17.24
C GLU A 93 -6.85 -8.51 17.20
N SER A 94 -6.36 -9.08 18.29
CA SER A 94 -6.03 -10.50 18.31
C SER A 94 -6.16 -11.08 19.70
N GLU A 95 -6.60 -12.33 19.76
CA GLU A 95 -6.67 -13.11 20.99
C GLU A 95 -6.08 -14.50 20.72
N ILE A 96 -5.23 -14.98 21.63
CA ILE A 96 -4.61 -16.30 21.49
C ILE A 96 -5.69 -17.37 21.38
N GLY A 97 -5.60 -18.19 20.33
CA GLY A 97 -6.52 -19.29 20.03
C GLY A 97 -7.83 -18.87 19.39
N LYS A 98 -8.05 -17.57 19.14
CA LYS A 98 -9.25 -17.07 18.44
C LYS A 98 -8.94 -16.48 17.07
N GLY A 99 -7.68 -16.11 16.83
CA GLY A 99 -7.25 -15.54 15.56
C GLY A 99 -6.91 -14.06 15.63
N THR A 100 -6.85 -13.43 14.46
CA THR A 100 -6.45 -12.03 14.31
C THR A 100 -7.35 -11.31 13.33
N VAL A 101 -7.68 -10.08 13.66
CA VAL A 101 -8.39 -9.14 12.78
C VAL A 101 -7.47 -7.94 12.53
N PHE A 102 -7.16 -7.70 11.26
CA PHE A 102 -6.50 -6.47 10.82
C PHE A 102 -7.52 -5.52 10.22
N ASP A 103 -7.60 -4.31 10.76
CA ASP A 103 -8.39 -3.20 10.22
C ASP A 103 -7.48 -2.21 9.53
N VAL A 104 -7.70 -1.95 8.26
CA VAL A 104 -7.01 -0.93 7.48
C VAL A 104 -8.01 0.15 7.09
N LEU A 105 -7.74 1.40 7.46
CA LEU A 105 -8.53 2.56 7.08
C LEU A 105 -7.74 3.39 6.07
N ILE A 106 -8.29 3.57 4.88
CA ILE A 106 -7.72 4.42 3.84
C ILE A 106 -8.66 5.60 3.63
N PRO A 107 -8.19 6.86 3.67
CA PRO A 107 -9.02 8.02 3.40
C PRO A 107 -9.70 7.87 2.04
N ALA A 108 -11.03 8.04 2.01
CA ALA A 108 -11.77 8.04 0.77
C ALA A 108 -11.50 9.36 0.03
N VAL A 109 -11.13 9.25 -1.25
CA VAL A 109 -11.00 10.44 -2.09
C VAL A 109 -12.38 10.82 -2.61
N ASP A 110 -12.87 12.00 -2.25
CA ASP A 110 -14.11 12.52 -2.82
C ASP A 110 -13.97 12.62 -4.36
N ARG A 111 -14.86 11.92 -5.08
CA ARG A 111 -14.91 11.98 -6.54
C ARG A 111 -15.09 13.42 -7.07
N ARG A 112 -15.65 14.34 -6.27
CA ARG A 112 -15.83 15.73 -6.62
C ARG A 112 -14.49 16.46 -6.63
N THR A 113 -13.65 16.25 -5.62
CA THR A 113 -12.30 16.83 -5.55
C THR A 113 -11.42 16.33 -6.69
N ARG A 114 -11.48 15.01 -6.97
CA ARG A 114 -10.76 14.41 -8.11
C ARG A 114 -11.18 14.99 -9.47
N ARG A 115 -12.47 15.31 -9.62
CA ARG A 115 -12.98 15.92 -10.87
C ARG A 115 -12.55 17.39 -11.01
N THR A 116 -12.37 18.10 -9.88
CA THR A 116 -11.85 19.47 -9.85
C THR A 116 -10.35 19.50 -10.11
N GLU A 117 -9.59 18.60 -9.47
CA GLU A 117 -8.14 18.46 -9.73
C GLU A 117 -7.85 18.00 -11.17
N GLN A 118 -8.61 17.03 -11.69
CA GLN A 118 -8.50 16.63 -13.09
C GLN A 118 -8.89 17.74 -14.06
N LYS A 119 -9.84 18.61 -13.69
CA LYS A 119 -10.24 19.76 -14.49
C LYS A 119 -9.20 20.88 -14.43
N LEU A 120 -8.59 21.12 -13.27
CA LEU A 120 -7.49 22.06 -13.11
C LEU A 120 -6.20 21.57 -13.80
N THR A 121 -5.87 20.27 -13.71
CA THR A 121 -4.75 19.70 -14.45
C THR A 121 -5.03 19.59 -15.96
N ALA A 122 -6.27 19.43 -16.37
CA ALA A 122 -6.65 19.43 -17.78
C ALA A 122 -6.65 20.84 -18.41
N GLU A 123 -6.85 21.89 -17.62
CA GLU A 123 -6.75 23.28 -18.08
C GLU A 123 -5.28 23.78 -18.13
N VAL A 124 -4.38 23.19 -17.35
CA VAL A 124 -2.93 23.50 -17.39
C VAL A 124 -2.21 22.67 -18.45
N VAL A 125 -2.73 21.50 -18.80
CA VAL A 125 -2.24 20.75 -19.97
C VAL A 125 -3.03 21.22 -21.19
N SER A 126 -2.67 22.38 -21.72
CA SER A 126 -2.98 22.77 -23.11
C SER A 126 -2.70 21.56 -23.99
N ALA A 127 -3.65 21.26 -24.89
CA ALA A 127 -3.62 20.09 -25.78
C ALA A 127 -2.18 19.73 -26.20
N PRO A 128 -1.80 18.45 -26.20
CA PRO A 128 -0.50 18.07 -26.70
C PRO A 128 -0.44 18.52 -28.15
N THR A 129 0.35 19.55 -28.44
CA THR A 129 0.89 19.74 -29.77
C THR A 129 1.44 18.37 -30.17
N LYS A 130 1.07 17.86 -31.33
CA LYS A 130 1.62 16.66 -31.97
C LYS A 130 3.14 16.83 -32.11
N GLY A 131 3.87 16.64 -31.02
CA GLY A 131 5.32 16.55 -30.93
C GLY A 131 5.60 15.25 -30.18
N GLU A 132 6.55 14.49 -30.67
CA GLU A 132 7.00 13.26 -30.02
C GLU A 132 7.43 13.59 -28.58
N GLN A 133 6.63 13.19 -27.61
CA GLN A 133 7.02 13.30 -26.22
C GLN A 133 8.09 12.25 -25.93
N VAL A 134 9.28 12.70 -25.62
CA VAL A 134 10.41 11.84 -25.25
C VAL A 134 10.54 11.80 -23.73
N VAL A 135 10.54 10.60 -23.17
CA VAL A 135 10.73 10.36 -21.75
C VAL A 135 12.11 9.74 -21.54
N LEU A 136 12.93 10.36 -20.69
CA LEU A 136 14.17 9.75 -20.24
C LEU A 136 13.87 8.73 -19.15
N LEU A 137 14.11 7.45 -19.44
CA LEU A 137 13.97 6.35 -18.49
C LEU A 137 15.37 5.94 -17.98
N VAL A 138 15.61 6.18 -16.68
CA VAL A 138 16.85 5.77 -15.98
C VAL A 138 16.50 4.64 -15.01
N GLU A 139 17.02 3.45 -15.27
CA GLU A 139 16.78 2.25 -14.45
C GLU A 139 17.97 1.30 -14.65
N ASP A 140 18.57 0.83 -13.58
CA ASP A 140 19.74 -0.04 -13.60
C ASP A 140 19.39 -1.51 -13.84
N GLU A 141 18.24 -1.98 -13.32
CA GLU A 141 17.81 -3.35 -13.52
C GLU A 141 17.19 -3.58 -14.91
N ALA A 142 17.83 -4.41 -15.72
CA ALA A 142 17.41 -4.68 -17.10
C ALA A 142 15.95 -5.19 -17.23
N PRO A 143 15.42 -6.09 -16.37
CA PRO A 143 14.03 -6.53 -16.43
C PRO A 143 13.04 -5.40 -16.12
N VAL A 144 13.34 -4.56 -15.10
CA VAL A 144 12.50 -3.42 -14.70
C VAL A 144 12.48 -2.37 -15.79
N ARG A 145 13.65 -2.05 -16.37
CA ARG A 145 13.78 -1.14 -17.51
C ARG A 145 12.98 -1.60 -18.73
N ALA A 146 13.03 -2.91 -19.06
CA ALA A 146 12.26 -3.47 -20.17
C ALA A 146 10.75 -3.36 -19.94
N PHE A 147 10.28 -3.60 -18.70
CA PHE A 147 8.87 -3.45 -18.35
C PHE A 147 8.41 -2.00 -18.44
N ALA A 148 9.16 -1.06 -17.88
CA ALA A 148 8.85 0.37 -17.90
C ALA A 148 8.84 0.91 -19.32
N SER A 149 9.84 0.57 -20.17
CA SER A 149 9.87 0.93 -21.60
C SER A 149 8.63 0.44 -22.34
N ARG A 150 8.20 -0.79 -22.07
CA ARG A 150 6.99 -1.35 -22.69
C ARG A 150 5.73 -0.59 -22.27
N ALA A 151 5.62 -0.23 -20.99
CA ALA A 151 4.49 0.53 -20.46
C ALA A 151 4.41 1.94 -21.07
N LEU A 152 5.54 2.63 -21.22
CA LEU A 152 5.61 3.95 -21.89
C LEU A 152 5.17 3.88 -23.35
N ARG A 153 5.64 2.88 -24.12
CA ARG A 153 5.25 2.70 -25.52
C ARG A 153 3.75 2.41 -25.70
N ILE A 154 3.13 1.64 -24.81
CA ILE A 154 1.68 1.40 -24.81
C ILE A 154 0.91 2.71 -24.63
N LYS A 155 1.49 3.70 -23.92
CA LYS A 155 0.93 5.04 -23.73
C LYS A 155 1.28 6.02 -24.85
N GLY A 156 1.97 5.58 -25.91
CA GLY A 156 2.35 6.40 -27.05
C GLY A 156 3.55 7.34 -26.78
N LEU A 157 4.32 7.04 -25.73
CA LEU A 157 5.54 7.78 -25.40
C LEU A 157 6.78 7.08 -25.96
N THR A 158 7.77 7.84 -26.40
CA THR A 158 9.05 7.30 -26.86
C THR A 158 10.08 7.34 -25.74
N ASP A 159 10.75 6.22 -25.48
CA ASP A 159 11.85 6.15 -24.52
C ASP A 159 13.18 6.48 -25.23
N SER A 160 13.94 7.42 -24.70
CA SER A 160 15.32 7.67 -25.13
C SER A 160 16.27 6.78 -24.37
N ARG A 161 16.95 5.86 -25.07
CA ARG A 161 17.93 4.92 -24.49
C ARG A 161 19.37 5.43 -24.54
N ASN A 162 19.63 6.51 -25.24
CA ASN A 162 21.00 6.89 -25.61
C ASN A 162 21.53 8.15 -24.93
N GLY A 163 20.90 8.60 -23.82
CA GLY A 163 21.29 9.86 -23.17
C GLY A 163 22.51 9.79 -22.26
N PHE A 164 22.97 8.61 -21.85
CA PHE A 164 24.00 8.50 -20.81
C PHE A 164 25.43 8.38 -21.34
N ASP A 165 25.64 7.83 -22.51
CA ASP A 165 26.98 7.67 -23.08
C ASP A 165 27.59 8.97 -23.63
N SER A 166 26.77 10.01 -23.82
CA SER A 166 27.26 11.31 -24.34
C SER A 166 27.51 12.37 -23.25
N LEU A 167 27.24 12.06 -21.97
CA LEU A 167 27.45 12.99 -20.83
C LEU A 167 28.74 12.72 -20.05
N LEU A 168 29.49 11.67 -20.40
CA LEU A 168 30.77 11.29 -19.78
C LEU A 168 31.95 11.31 -20.77
N GLY A 169 31.80 11.97 -21.92
CA GLY A 169 32.86 12.25 -22.87
C GLY A 169 33.43 13.67 -22.71
#